data_2412f6e10657d5ae18f03dd5e3b8d1fb
#
_entry.id   2412f6e10657d5ae18f03dd5e3b8d1fb
#
_cell.length_a   1.000
_cell.length_b   1.000
_cell.length_c   1.000
_cell.angle_alpha   90.00
_cell.angle_beta   90.00
_cell.angle_gamma   90.00
#
_symmetry.space_group_name_H-M   'P 1'
#
loop_
_entity.id
_entity.type
_entity.pdbx_description
1 polymer ?
#
loop_
_entity_poly.entity_id
_entity_poly.type
_entity_poly.pdbx_seq_one_letter_code
_entity_poly.pdbx_strand_id
1 'polypeptide(L)'
;MKSISNNIEIQKSDKTYNISMFIGIVFSLLTTILCEMFFNSIDLGPKNIDFISRVTVVFLTIFSIYGFYVRSSIKKDLKIKNFITIFMVLFLSIIVLKFFQFLTDALINEIQSSDYGFKLTSTELTLAFPMATGALLIQSVMNTRMAAMFVFIWSAIIGFYFVDTIFLFLFTISSSLVAVSSVVKVRSRGVYLRAGLNIALLSIPFSLIILLSSESFVYIDFLICIFSGLLGGLFCYLIASGLTPILEHLGNYVTDMRLIEIATLDHPLLNELSIQASGTWNHSMVMGMMGEMASDLVGANPVLVRTGAYFHDIGKIKKTMYFIENQQGEDNPHDKLTPSMSALIIKSHVKEGVEMAQKYKLPSLVIDMIKEHHGTSLIEYFYNKALNDQKDNAEEVDELLYRYPGPKPQSKEAGILMLADCIEASVRALPEHTKDNIQVLVKKMINKIFAAGQLDECDLTLNDLYKIAGSFVKTLTGIYHQRIAYVDNKEANVNTILK
;
A
#
# COMPACT_ATOMS: atom_id res chain seq x y z
N MET A 1 28.69 25.95 12.80
CA MET A 1 27.43 25.16 12.74
C MET A 1 27.44 24.12 11.60
N LYS A 2 27.83 24.41 10.36
CA LYS A 2 27.89 23.41 9.26
C LYS A 2 28.81 22.19 9.51
N SER A 3 29.94 22.34 10.24
CA SER A 3 30.84 21.21 10.53
C SER A 3 30.29 20.26 11.60
N ILE A 4 29.47 20.75 12.53
CA ILE A 4 28.85 19.94 13.57
C ILE A 4 27.65 19.16 12.98
N SER A 5 26.86 19.78 12.08
CA SER A 5 25.76 19.09 11.39
C SER A 5 26.27 17.97 10.48
N ASN A 6 27.35 18.18 9.74
CA ASN A 6 27.98 17.16 8.91
C ASN A 6 28.53 15.99 9.75
N ASN A 7 29.15 16.25 10.90
CA ASN A 7 29.62 15.16 11.77
C ASN A 7 28.47 14.35 12.41
N ILE A 8 27.35 14.99 12.73
CA ILE A 8 26.17 14.30 13.26
C ILE A 8 25.49 13.46 12.16
N GLU A 9 25.44 13.94 10.92
CA GLU A 9 24.91 13.16 9.78
C GLU A 9 25.81 11.98 9.43
N ILE A 10 27.12 12.13 9.45
CA ILE A 10 28.09 11.06 9.21
C ILE A 10 27.97 10.00 10.32
N GLN A 11 27.96 10.39 11.59
CA GLN A 11 27.79 9.45 12.72
C GLN A 11 26.42 8.72 12.69
N LYS A 12 25.35 9.41 12.29
CA LYS A 12 24.03 8.77 12.09
C LYS A 12 24.03 7.77 10.93
N SER A 13 24.73 8.09 9.85
CA SER A 13 24.92 7.22 8.69
C SER A 13 25.67 5.95 9.05
N ASP A 14 26.80 6.07 9.77
CA ASP A 14 27.64 4.93 10.20
C ASP A 14 26.89 4.01 11.16
N LYS A 15 26.16 4.57 12.13
CA LYS A 15 25.37 3.77 13.08
C LYS A 15 24.25 2.99 12.38
N THR A 16 23.58 3.60 11.42
CA THR A 16 22.53 2.95 10.62
C THR A 16 23.11 1.84 9.74
N TYR A 17 24.27 2.06 9.16
CA TYR A 17 24.98 1.06 8.35
C TYR A 17 25.42 -0.14 9.19
N ASN A 18 25.99 0.07 10.36
CA ASN A 18 26.42 -1.01 11.26
C ASN A 18 25.24 -1.86 11.76
N ILE A 19 24.13 -1.24 12.09
CA ILE A 19 22.90 -1.96 12.48
C ILE A 19 22.38 -2.80 11.30
N SER A 20 22.38 -2.24 10.11
CA SER A 20 21.94 -2.94 8.90
C SER A 20 22.85 -4.15 8.57
N MET A 21 24.17 -4.00 8.69
CA MET A 21 25.11 -5.12 8.54
C MET A 21 24.86 -6.24 9.55
N PHE A 22 24.66 -5.91 10.82
CA PHE A 22 24.34 -6.89 11.85
C PHE A 22 23.03 -7.65 11.54
N ILE A 23 21.98 -6.94 11.13
CA ILE A 23 20.71 -7.56 10.69
C ILE A 23 20.97 -8.54 9.54
N GLY A 24 21.81 -8.16 8.56
CA GLY A 24 22.14 -9.01 7.44
C GLY A 24 22.86 -10.30 7.82
N ILE A 25 23.83 -10.21 8.72
CA ILE A 25 24.53 -11.40 9.25
C ILE A 25 23.55 -12.33 9.95
N VAL A 26 22.72 -11.80 10.86
CA VAL A 26 21.74 -12.60 11.62
C VAL A 26 20.70 -13.23 10.67
N PHE A 27 20.16 -12.46 9.72
CA PHE A 27 19.21 -12.96 8.74
C PHE A 27 19.81 -14.09 7.89
N SER A 28 21.02 -13.90 7.35
CA SER A 28 21.69 -14.89 6.53
C SER A 28 22.02 -16.16 7.32
N LEU A 29 22.48 -16.02 8.56
CA LEU A 29 22.79 -17.14 9.45
C LEU A 29 21.52 -17.95 9.77
N LEU A 30 20.45 -17.28 10.21
CA LEU A 30 19.18 -17.93 10.54
C LEU A 30 18.58 -18.65 9.31
N THR A 31 18.63 -18.01 8.14
CA THR A 31 18.12 -18.62 6.89
C THR A 31 18.96 -19.86 6.51
N THR A 32 20.28 -19.80 6.64
CA THR A 32 21.16 -20.94 6.35
C THR A 32 20.89 -22.10 7.32
N ILE A 33 20.77 -21.82 8.62
CA ILE A 33 20.43 -22.85 9.64
C ILE A 33 19.08 -23.48 9.30
N LEU A 34 18.08 -22.67 8.95
CA LEU A 34 16.76 -23.15 8.56
C LEU A 34 16.84 -24.11 7.36
N CYS A 35 17.58 -23.74 6.33
CA CYS A 35 17.77 -24.58 5.15
C CYS A 35 18.44 -25.91 5.50
N GLU A 36 19.50 -25.91 6.29
CA GLU A 36 20.18 -27.13 6.73
C GLU A 36 19.27 -28.04 7.58
N MET A 37 18.45 -27.48 8.45
CA MET A 37 17.49 -28.26 9.25
C MET A 37 16.46 -29.00 8.40
N PHE A 38 15.98 -28.36 7.33
CA PHE A 38 14.90 -28.91 6.52
C PHE A 38 15.37 -29.73 5.32
N PHE A 39 16.53 -29.43 4.74
CA PHE A 39 17.01 -30.08 3.52
C PHE A 39 18.10 -31.13 3.76
N ASN A 40 18.83 -31.05 4.86
CA ASN A 40 19.92 -32.01 5.16
C ASN A 40 19.42 -33.40 5.62
N SER A 41 18.15 -33.50 6.06
CA SER A 41 17.52 -34.77 6.42
C SER A 41 17.11 -35.63 5.21
N ILE A 42 17.28 -35.14 3.98
CA ILE A 42 16.91 -35.80 2.75
C ILE A 42 18.14 -35.84 1.84
N ASP A 43 18.45 -37.01 1.31
CA ASP A 43 19.56 -37.31 0.38
C ASP A 43 19.41 -36.59 -1.01
N LEU A 44 18.92 -35.36 -1.02
CA LEU A 44 18.58 -34.57 -2.21
C LEU A 44 19.68 -33.61 -2.67
N GLY A 45 20.70 -33.42 -1.87
CA GLY A 45 21.82 -32.54 -2.23
C GLY A 45 22.85 -33.23 -3.14
N PRO A 46 23.60 -32.48 -3.95
CA PRO A 46 24.72 -33.03 -4.68
C PRO A 46 25.68 -33.68 -3.67
N LYS A 47 25.79 -35.01 -3.73
CA LYS A 47 26.57 -35.84 -2.79
C LYS A 47 28.07 -35.47 -2.69
N ASN A 48 28.54 -34.53 -3.51
CA ASN A 48 29.93 -34.16 -3.66
C ASN A 48 30.34 -32.85 -2.95
N ILE A 49 29.41 -32.11 -2.31
CA ILE A 49 29.75 -30.89 -1.59
C ILE A 49 29.75 -31.18 -0.10
N ASP A 50 30.93 -31.01 0.53
CA ASP A 50 31.08 -31.10 1.97
C ASP A 50 30.14 -30.15 2.72
N PHE A 51 29.56 -30.58 3.84
CA PHE A 51 28.62 -29.81 4.67
C PHE A 51 29.11 -28.37 4.92
N ILE A 52 30.37 -28.20 5.33
CA ILE A 52 30.94 -26.88 5.62
C ILE A 52 30.95 -26.00 4.38
N SER A 53 31.34 -26.55 3.23
CA SER A 53 31.39 -25.83 1.96
C SER A 53 29.98 -25.36 1.54
N ARG A 54 28.97 -26.22 1.66
CA ARG A 54 27.58 -25.89 1.34
C ARG A 54 27.05 -24.80 2.25
N VAL A 55 27.16 -24.91 3.57
CA VAL A 55 26.77 -23.91 4.55
C VAL A 55 27.44 -22.56 4.27
N THR A 56 28.74 -22.59 3.97
CA THR A 56 29.52 -21.37 3.69
C THR A 56 29.02 -20.68 2.42
N VAL A 57 28.80 -21.42 1.33
CA VAL A 57 28.36 -20.86 0.05
C VAL A 57 26.94 -20.31 0.16
N VAL A 58 26.02 -21.02 0.81
CA VAL A 58 24.64 -20.57 1.03
C VAL A 58 24.64 -19.28 1.86
N PHE A 59 25.36 -19.26 2.99
CA PHE A 59 25.50 -18.07 3.82
C PHE A 59 26.02 -16.86 3.02
N LEU A 60 27.16 -17.04 2.32
CA LEU A 60 27.76 -15.96 1.55
C LEU A 60 26.84 -15.46 0.42
N THR A 61 26.11 -16.35 -0.23
CA THR A 61 25.16 -15.99 -1.30
C THR A 61 24.02 -15.14 -0.74
N ILE A 62 23.37 -15.57 0.35
CA ILE A 62 22.27 -14.82 0.99
C ILE A 62 22.78 -13.49 1.52
N PHE A 63 23.94 -13.46 2.15
CA PHE A 63 24.56 -12.24 2.67
C PHE A 63 24.93 -11.24 1.56
N SER A 64 25.44 -11.73 0.42
CA SER A 64 25.76 -10.89 -0.74
C SER A 64 24.51 -10.27 -1.36
N ILE A 65 23.42 -11.06 -1.54
CA ILE A 65 22.14 -10.58 -2.04
C ILE A 65 21.55 -9.53 -1.08
N TYR A 66 21.60 -9.79 0.22
CA TYR A 66 21.21 -8.84 1.25
C TYR A 66 22.02 -7.54 1.17
N GLY A 67 23.35 -7.64 1.09
CA GLY A 67 24.26 -6.50 1.02
C GLY A 67 24.04 -5.63 -0.21
N PHE A 68 23.81 -6.26 -1.36
CA PHE A 68 23.43 -5.55 -2.59
C PHE A 68 22.09 -4.82 -2.41
N TYR A 69 21.10 -5.49 -1.83
CA TYR A 69 19.79 -4.89 -1.57
C TYR A 69 19.91 -3.67 -0.63
N VAL A 70 20.61 -3.79 0.49
CA VAL A 70 20.78 -2.68 1.45
C VAL A 70 21.44 -1.46 0.83
N ARG A 71 22.42 -1.66 -0.05
CA ARG A 71 23.09 -0.55 -0.76
C ARG A 71 22.18 0.15 -1.77
N SER A 72 21.27 -0.59 -2.40
CA SER A 72 20.36 -0.08 -3.43
C SER A 72 19.04 0.45 -2.86
N SER A 73 18.75 0.23 -1.58
CA SER A 73 17.45 0.52 -0.97
C SER A 73 17.38 1.92 -0.35
N ILE A 74 16.17 2.50 -0.39
CA ILE A 74 15.83 3.71 0.34
C ILE A 74 15.69 3.37 1.83
N LYS A 75 16.13 4.25 2.74
CA LYS A 75 16.10 4.05 4.21
C LYS A 75 14.77 3.52 4.78
N LYS A 76 13.64 3.82 4.14
CA LYS A 76 12.29 3.36 4.58
C LYS A 76 12.11 1.83 4.50
N ASP A 77 12.84 1.15 3.63
CA ASP A 77 12.70 -0.30 3.40
C ASP A 77 13.49 -1.14 4.42
N LEU A 78 14.44 -0.54 5.13
CA LEU A 78 15.38 -1.21 6.04
C LEU A 78 14.81 -1.46 7.45
N LYS A 79 13.50 -1.58 7.60
CA LYS A 79 12.87 -1.89 8.89
C LYS A 79 13.08 -3.37 9.23
N ILE A 80 13.49 -3.68 10.47
CA ILE A 80 13.64 -5.05 11.00
C ILE A 80 12.40 -5.91 10.72
N LYS A 81 11.22 -5.32 10.88
CA LYS A 81 9.94 -5.95 10.57
C LYS A 81 9.90 -6.60 9.17
N ASN A 82 10.44 -5.93 8.14
CA ASN A 82 10.42 -6.43 6.77
C ASN A 82 11.27 -7.69 6.63
N PHE A 83 12.44 -7.74 7.27
CA PHE A 83 13.31 -8.93 7.26
C PHE A 83 12.71 -10.10 8.05
N ILE A 84 12.04 -9.82 9.17
CA ILE A 84 11.28 -10.83 9.90
C ILE A 84 10.19 -11.43 9.01
N THR A 85 9.44 -10.61 8.30
CA THR A 85 8.39 -11.09 7.39
C THR A 85 8.96 -11.90 6.23
N ILE A 86 10.08 -11.48 5.63
CA ILE A 86 10.75 -12.27 4.58
C ILE A 86 11.20 -13.62 5.13
N PHE A 87 11.78 -13.65 6.34
CA PHE A 87 12.17 -14.90 6.99
C PHE A 87 10.98 -15.83 7.25
N MET A 88 9.87 -15.29 7.74
CA MET A 88 8.63 -16.06 7.93
C MET A 88 8.08 -16.61 6.61
N VAL A 89 8.10 -15.83 5.54
CA VAL A 89 7.65 -16.27 4.22
C VAL A 89 8.60 -17.30 3.62
N LEU A 90 9.92 -17.19 3.83
CA LEU A 90 10.88 -18.22 3.45
C LEU A 90 10.61 -19.53 4.21
N PHE A 91 10.42 -19.46 5.52
CA PHE A 91 10.06 -20.62 6.34
C PHE A 91 8.78 -21.30 5.84
N LEU A 92 7.74 -20.52 5.60
CA LEU A 92 6.48 -21.01 5.03
C LEU A 92 6.67 -21.66 3.66
N SER A 93 7.47 -21.03 2.78
CA SER A 93 7.78 -21.58 1.44
C SER A 93 8.49 -22.93 1.53
N ILE A 94 9.39 -23.11 2.49
CA ILE A 94 10.04 -24.39 2.74
C ILE A 94 9.02 -25.44 3.22
N ILE A 95 8.14 -25.09 4.15
CA ILE A 95 7.09 -26.01 4.62
C ILE A 95 6.18 -26.45 3.47
N VAL A 96 5.71 -25.49 2.67
CA VAL A 96 4.87 -25.76 1.50
C VAL A 96 5.60 -26.68 0.51
N LEU A 97 6.86 -26.38 0.22
CA LEU A 97 7.68 -27.22 -0.67
C LEU A 97 7.81 -28.65 -0.15
N LYS A 98 8.10 -28.84 1.14
CA LYS A 98 8.20 -30.15 1.78
C LYS A 98 6.89 -30.92 1.77
N PHE A 99 5.79 -30.23 1.98
CA PHE A 99 4.45 -30.82 1.89
C PHE A 99 4.16 -31.33 0.47
N PHE A 100 4.46 -30.55 -0.55
CA PHE A 100 4.28 -30.98 -1.95
C PHE A 100 5.23 -32.11 -2.33
N GLN A 101 6.47 -32.08 -1.84
CA GLN A 101 7.41 -33.19 -2.03
C GLN A 101 6.88 -34.48 -1.39
N PHE A 102 6.40 -34.44 -0.16
CA PHE A 102 5.78 -35.59 0.50
C PHE A 102 4.59 -36.15 -0.30
N LEU A 103 3.70 -35.29 -0.82
CA LEU A 103 2.59 -35.72 -1.66
C LEU A 103 3.07 -36.36 -2.97
N THR A 104 4.11 -35.81 -3.58
CA THR A 104 4.70 -36.36 -4.81
C THR A 104 5.29 -37.74 -4.57
N ASP A 105 6.07 -37.90 -3.51
CA ASP A 105 6.67 -39.18 -3.15
C ASP A 105 5.60 -40.25 -2.83
N ALA A 106 4.54 -39.86 -2.12
CA ALA A 106 3.41 -40.75 -1.83
C ALA A 106 2.68 -41.17 -3.10
N LEU A 107 2.44 -40.22 -4.02
CA LEU A 107 1.77 -40.53 -5.30
C LEU A 107 2.62 -41.42 -6.20
N ILE A 108 3.92 -41.17 -6.29
CA ILE A 108 4.84 -42.03 -7.10
C ILE A 108 4.87 -43.44 -6.52
N ASN A 109 4.99 -43.61 -5.20
CA ASN A 109 5.01 -44.92 -4.56
C ASN A 109 3.70 -45.69 -4.80
N GLU A 110 2.55 -45.03 -4.75
CA GLU A 110 1.25 -45.67 -5.03
C GLU A 110 1.13 -46.13 -6.50
N ILE A 111 1.55 -45.26 -7.44
CA ILE A 111 1.51 -45.58 -8.86
C ILE A 111 2.49 -46.71 -9.21
N GLN A 112 3.69 -46.72 -8.62
CA GLN A 112 4.68 -47.76 -8.85
C GLN A 112 4.29 -49.10 -8.23
N SER A 113 3.53 -49.09 -7.12
CA SER A 113 2.99 -50.32 -6.51
C SER A 113 1.81 -50.92 -7.29
N SER A 114 1.16 -50.12 -8.12
CA SER A 114 0.00 -50.47 -8.91
C SER A 114 0.43 -50.67 -10.38
N ASP A 115 -0.06 -51.71 -11.03
CA ASP A 115 0.32 -52.04 -12.42
C ASP A 115 -0.44 -51.19 -13.44
N TYR A 116 -0.29 -49.86 -13.38
CA TYR A 116 -0.98 -48.92 -14.29
C TYR A 116 -0.31 -48.78 -15.68
N GLY A 117 0.81 -49.45 -15.93
CA GLY A 117 1.48 -49.49 -17.24
C GLY A 117 2.20 -48.21 -17.66
N PHE A 118 2.33 -47.20 -16.76
CA PHE A 118 3.15 -46.00 -16.98
C PHE A 118 4.02 -45.71 -15.76
N LYS A 119 5.18 -45.10 -16.00
CA LYS A 119 6.10 -44.67 -14.94
C LYS A 119 5.99 -43.17 -14.77
N LEU A 120 5.69 -42.74 -13.53
CA LEU A 120 5.68 -41.33 -13.16
C LEU A 120 7.02 -40.97 -12.52
N THR A 121 7.60 -39.86 -12.92
CA THR A 121 8.85 -39.34 -12.36
C THR A 121 8.61 -38.12 -11.47
N SER A 122 9.51 -37.86 -10.55
CA SER A 122 9.42 -36.68 -9.68
C SER A 122 9.55 -35.37 -10.47
N THR A 123 10.33 -35.36 -11.56
CA THR A 123 10.58 -34.19 -12.40
C THR A 123 9.30 -33.62 -13.03
N GLU A 124 8.40 -34.48 -13.53
CA GLU A 124 7.12 -34.09 -14.14
C GLU A 124 6.19 -33.43 -13.13
N LEU A 125 6.18 -33.91 -11.89
CA LEU A 125 5.33 -33.43 -10.82
C LEU A 125 5.88 -32.17 -10.16
N THR A 126 7.18 -31.84 -10.29
CA THR A 126 7.75 -30.64 -9.69
C THR A 126 7.17 -29.34 -10.26
N LEU A 127 6.60 -29.37 -11.48
CA LEU A 127 5.88 -28.21 -12.03
C LEU A 127 4.58 -27.90 -11.25
N ALA A 128 4.03 -28.86 -10.49
CA ALA A 128 2.87 -28.62 -9.61
C ALA A 128 3.26 -27.92 -8.30
N PHE A 129 4.55 -27.79 -8.00
CA PHE A 129 4.98 -27.15 -6.77
C PHE A 129 4.77 -25.63 -6.87
N PRO A 130 4.14 -25.02 -5.85
CA PRO A 130 3.83 -23.58 -5.87
C PRO A 130 5.07 -22.73 -5.54
N MET A 131 6.12 -22.83 -6.37
CA MET A 131 7.43 -22.21 -6.15
C MET A 131 7.38 -20.68 -6.05
N ALA A 132 6.43 -20.04 -6.74
CA ALA A 132 6.32 -18.59 -6.79
C ALA A 132 5.46 -17.99 -5.66
N THR A 133 4.87 -18.80 -4.80
CA THR A 133 3.96 -18.32 -3.73
C THR A 133 4.60 -17.30 -2.81
N GLY A 134 5.84 -17.56 -2.34
CA GLY A 134 6.54 -16.63 -1.45
C GLY A 134 6.80 -15.28 -2.13
N ALA A 135 7.16 -15.27 -3.41
CA ALA A 135 7.35 -14.05 -4.18
C ALA A 135 6.04 -13.25 -4.33
N LEU A 136 4.91 -13.94 -4.58
CA LEU A 136 3.57 -13.32 -4.60
C LEU A 136 3.22 -12.68 -3.26
N LEU A 137 3.46 -13.38 -2.16
CA LEU A 137 3.17 -12.88 -0.81
C LEU A 137 3.99 -11.63 -0.49
N ILE A 138 5.30 -11.64 -0.75
CA ILE A 138 6.16 -10.48 -0.50
C ILE A 138 5.78 -9.29 -1.40
N GLN A 139 5.52 -9.55 -2.69
CA GLN A 139 5.08 -8.49 -3.63
C GLN A 139 3.76 -7.85 -3.17
N SER A 140 2.85 -8.64 -2.61
CA SER A 140 1.52 -8.17 -2.20
C SER A 140 1.56 -7.24 -0.99
N VAL A 141 2.43 -7.52 -0.01
CA VAL A 141 2.46 -6.77 1.26
C VAL A 141 3.60 -5.75 1.35
N MET A 142 4.58 -5.82 0.45
CA MET A 142 5.75 -4.94 0.42
C MET A 142 5.89 -4.24 -0.94
N ASN A 143 7.09 -4.26 -1.49
CA ASN A 143 7.40 -3.64 -2.77
C ASN A 143 8.22 -4.60 -3.66
N THR A 144 8.30 -4.25 -4.95
CA THR A 144 9.00 -5.04 -5.97
C THR A 144 10.49 -5.28 -5.63
N ARG A 145 11.16 -4.36 -4.91
CA ARG A 145 12.56 -4.55 -4.53
C ARG A 145 12.73 -5.66 -3.50
N MET A 146 11.85 -5.70 -2.47
CA MET A 146 11.83 -6.76 -1.47
C MET A 146 11.45 -8.11 -2.09
N ALA A 147 10.47 -8.10 -2.99
CA ALA A 147 10.09 -9.29 -3.74
C ALA A 147 11.23 -9.81 -4.61
N ALA A 148 11.97 -8.94 -5.31
CA ALA A 148 13.14 -9.34 -6.08
C ALA A 148 14.25 -9.94 -5.19
N MET A 149 14.53 -9.34 -4.04
CA MET A 149 15.48 -9.91 -3.07
C MET A 149 15.05 -11.32 -2.65
N PHE A 150 13.76 -11.49 -2.32
CA PHE A 150 13.21 -12.81 -1.99
C PHE A 150 13.38 -13.81 -3.12
N VAL A 151 13.06 -13.42 -4.37
CA VAL A 151 13.20 -14.28 -5.56
C VAL A 151 14.61 -14.80 -5.70
N PHE A 152 15.62 -13.93 -5.61
CA PHE A 152 17.03 -14.35 -5.73
C PHE A 152 17.46 -15.27 -4.60
N ILE A 153 17.08 -14.98 -3.35
CA ILE A 153 17.40 -15.84 -2.20
C ILE A 153 16.71 -17.21 -2.35
N TRP A 154 15.42 -17.22 -2.66
CA TRP A 154 14.64 -18.45 -2.79
C TRP A 154 15.14 -19.33 -3.92
N SER A 155 15.39 -18.77 -5.10
CA SER A 155 15.93 -19.50 -6.23
C SER A 155 17.33 -20.06 -5.95
N ALA A 156 18.19 -19.29 -5.27
CA ALA A 156 19.50 -19.80 -4.87
C ALA A 156 19.39 -20.98 -3.90
N ILE A 157 18.50 -20.92 -2.90
CA ILE A 157 18.23 -22.02 -1.98
C ILE A 157 17.81 -23.28 -2.77
N ILE A 158 16.85 -23.15 -3.68
CA ILE A 158 16.42 -24.28 -4.53
C ILE A 158 17.58 -24.84 -5.33
N GLY A 159 18.39 -23.98 -5.96
CA GLY A 159 19.58 -24.40 -6.73
C GLY A 159 20.64 -25.12 -5.91
N PHE A 160 20.80 -24.85 -4.61
CA PHE A 160 21.80 -25.51 -3.77
C PHE A 160 21.35 -26.83 -3.15
N TYR A 161 20.05 -27.01 -2.93
CA TYR A 161 19.53 -28.14 -2.15
C TYR A 161 18.80 -29.21 -2.99
N PHE A 162 18.61 -29.01 -4.30
CA PHE A 162 17.94 -29.98 -5.20
C PHE A 162 18.91 -30.59 -6.22
N VAL A 163 18.69 -31.87 -6.58
CA VAL A 163 19.59 -32.63 -7.48
C VAL A 163 19.51 -32.12 -8.93
N ASP A 164 18.31 -31.82 -9.44
CA ASP A 164 18.08 -31.26 -10.80
C ASP A 164 18.21 -29.73 -10.78
N THR A 165 19.35 -29.26 -10.28
CA THR A 165 19.57 -27.89 -9.83
C THR A 165 19.28 -26.82 -10.85
N ILE A 166 19.75 -26.96 -12.09
CA ILE A 166 19.64 -25.91 -13.11
C ILE A 166 18.17 -25.73 -13.56
N PHE A 167 17.46 -26.82 -13.81
CA PHE A 167 16.08 -26.77 -14.25
C PHE A 167 15.18 -26.14 -13.19
N LEU A 168 15.25 -26.62 -11.95
CA LEU A 168 14.44 -26.11 -10.85
C LEU A 168 14.80 -24.67 -10.47
N PHE A 169 16.09 -24.33 -10.50
CA PHE A 169 16.54 -22.95 -10.32
C PHE A 169 15.92 -22.01 -11.36
N LEU A 170 16.02 -22.38 -12.66
CA LEU A 170 15.48 -21.59 -13.75
C LEU A 170 13.95 -21.50 -13.72
N PHE A 171 13.27 -22.58 -13.38
CA PHE A 171 11.81 -22.57 -13.21
C PHE A 171 11.39 -21.70 -12.02
N THR A 172 12.05 -21.82 -10.87
CA THR A 172 11.75 -21.05 -9.67
C THR A 172 11.97 -19.55 -9.89
N ILE A 173 13.10 -19.15 -10.47
CA ILE A 173 13.39 -17.74 -10.72
C ILE A 173 12.41 -17.14 -11.76
N SER A 174 12.15 -17.87 -12.85
CA SER A 174 11.27 -17.42 -13.92
C SER A 174 9.81 -17.31 -13.46
N SER A 175 9.29 -18.34 -12.78
CA SER A 175 7.92 -18.34 -12.25
C SER A 175 7.72 -17.26 -11.17
N SER A 176 8.72 -17.05 -10.30
CA SER A 176 8.68 -16.00 -9.28
C SER A 176 8.76 -14.59 -9.87
N LEU A 177 9.57 -14.36 -10.92
CA LEU A 177 9.61 -13.06 -11.62
C LEU A 177 8.30 -12.78 -12.37
N VAL A 178 7.71 -13.79 -13.03
CA VAL A 178 6.39 -13.66 -13.66
C VAL A 178 5.33 -13.35 -12.60
N ALA A 179 5.38 -14.00 -11.45
CA ALA A 179 4.50 -13.72 -10.32
C ALA A 179 4.60 -12.28 -9.86
N VAL A 180 5.82 -11.78 -9.58
CA VAL A 180 6.08 -10.40 -9.15
C VAL A 180 5.59 -9.40 -10.18
N SER A 181 5.87 -9.62 -11.48
CA SER A 181 5.44 -8.71 -12.55
C SER A 181 3.93 -8.68 -12.74
N SER A 182 3.23 -9.79 -12.44
CA SER A 182 1.77 -9.88 -12.54
C SER A 182 1.04 -9.14 -11.43
N VAL A 183 1.71 -8.83 -10.30
CA VAL A 183 1.10 -8.28 -9.07
C VAL A 183 1.72 -6.91 -8.73
N VAL A 184 1.71 -5.97 -9.67
CA VAL A 184 2.29 -4.62 -9.44
C VAL A 184 1.34 -3.72 -8.62
N LYS A 185 0.02 -3.83 -8.82
CA LYS A 185 -1.01 -3.08 -8.07
C LYS A 185 -2.12 -4.03 -7.66
N VAL A 186 -2.22 -4.35 -6.37
CA VAL A 186 -3.24 -5.28 -5.84
C VAL A 186 -4.49 -4.50 -5.47
N ARG A 187 -5.36 -4.24 -6.45
CA ARG A 187 -6.66 -3.57 -6.24
C ARG A 187 -7.86 -4.52 -6.26
N SER A 188 -7.65 -5.78 -6.59
CA SER A 188 -8.68 -6.82 -6.56
C SER A 188 -8.06 -8.20 -6.39
N ARG A 189 -8.82 -9.16 -5.84
CA ARG A 189 -8.34 -10.55 -5.68
C ARG A 189 -8.08 -11.26 -7.00
N GLY A 190 -8.69 -10.82 -8.11
CA GLY A 190 -8.46 -11.34 -9.45
C GLY A 190 -7.01 -11.20 -9.95
N VAL A 191 -6.21 -10.33 -9.33
CA VAL A 191 -4.78 -10.19 -9.65
C VAL A 191 -4.01 -11.48 -9.35
N TYR A 192 -4.32 -12.17 -8.24
CA TYR A 192 -3.70 -13.46 -7.88
C TYR A 192 -4.06 -14.56 -8.86
N LEU A 193 -5.32 -14.61 -9.31
CA LEU A 193 -5.76 -15.57 -10.33
C LEU A 193 -5.00 -15.34 -11.64
N ARG A 194 -4.86 -14.10 -12.07
CA ARG A 194 -4.06 -13.76 -13.27
C ARG A 194 -2.60 -14.16 -13.12
N ALA A 195 -2.00 -13.93 -11.95
CA ALA A 195 -0.64 -14.35 -11.66
C ALA A 195 -0.51 -15.88 -11.74
N GLY A 196 -1.43 -16.64 -11.15
CA GLY A 196 -1.48 -18.09 -11.23
C GLY A 196 -1.60 -18.61 -12.66
N LEU A 197 -2.46 -17.98 -13.47
CA LEU A 197 -2.58 -18.31 -14.91
C LEU A 197 -1.29 -18.02 -15.69
N ASN A 198 -0.62 -16.90 -15.43
CA ASN A 198 0.65 -16.58 -16.06
C ASN A 198 1.75 -17.58 -15.69
N ILE A 199 1.79 -18.04 -14.43
CA ILE A 199 2.71 -19.09 -13.96
C ILE A 199 2.39 -20.41 -14.67
N ALA A 200 1.12 -20.78 -14.78
CA ALA A 200 0.67 -21.97 -15.50
C ALA A 200 1.06 -21.91 -16.99
N LEU A 201 0.91 -20.77 -17.64
CA LEU A 201 1.36 -20.58 -19.03
C LEU A 201 2.88 -20.70 -19.19
N LEU A 202 3.64 -20.18 -18.22
CA LEU A 202 5.10 -20.30 -18.19
C LEU A 202 5.54 -21.76 -18.03
N SER A 203 4.77 -22.65 -17.39
CA SER A 203 5.14 -24.06 -17.26
C SER A 203 5.18 -24.82 -18.60
N ILE A 204 4.50 -24.32 -19.65
CA ILE A 204 4.46 -24.97 -20.98
C ILE A 204 5.86 -25.10 -21.59
N PRO A 205 6.67 -24.05 -21.77
CA PRO A 205 8.03 -24.20 -22.29
C PRO A 205 8.92 -25.07 -21.38
N PHE A 206 8.71 -25.04 -20.05
CA PHE A 206 9.43 -25.93 -19.14
C PHE A 206 9.02 -27.41 -19.31
N SER A 207 7.73 -27.68 -19.56
CA SER A 207 7.26 -29.02 -19.90
C SER A 207 7.91 -29.54 -21.19
N LEU A 208 8.10 -28.68 -22.20
CA LEU A 208 8.80 -29.06 -23.43
C LEU A 208 10.29 -29.34 -23.17
N ILE A 209 10.95 -28.58 -22.28
CA ILE A 209 12.36 -28.85 -21.91
C ILE A 209 12.48 -30.23 -21.24
N ILE A 210 11.60 -30.55 -20.29
CA ILE A 210 11.57 -31.87 -19.63
C ILE A 210 11.44 -32.97 -20.70
N LEU A 211 10.49 -32.81 -21.60
CA LEU A 211 10.22 -33.79 -22.65
C LEU A 211 11.41 -33.99 -23.61
N LEU A 212 12.06 -32.87 -24.04
CA LEU A 212 13.22 -32.92 -24.93
C LEU A 212 14.47 -33.49 -24.24
N SER A 213 14.52 -33.45 -22.91
CA SER A 213 15.63 -34.00 -22.11
C SER A 213 15.42 -35.48 -21.76
N SER A 214 14.23 -36.05 -22.00
CA SER A 214 13.93 -37.44 -21.75
C SER A 214 14.46 -38.33 -22.89
N GLU A 215 14.93 -39.54 -22.58
CA GLU A 215 15.43 -40.50 -23.57
C GLU A 215 14.33 -41.05 -24.47
N SER A 216 13.07 -40.98 -24.04
CA SER A 216 11.90 -41.45 -24.77
C SER A 216 10.78 -40.42 -24.74
N PHE A 217 10.26 -40.08 -25.93
CA PHE A 217 9.09 -39.22 -26.04
C PHE A 217 7.82 -40.04 -25.76
N VAL A 218 7.15 -39.77 -24.64
CA VAL A 218 5.85 -40.34 -24.32
C VAL A 218 4.83 -39.21 -24.20
N TYR A 219 3.79 -39.25 -25.03
CA TYR A 219 2.77 -38.18 -25.06
C TYR A 219 2.09 -37.97 -23.71
N ILE A 220 1.93 -39.05 -22.92
CA ILE A 220 1.32 -38.97 -21.60
C ILE A 220 2.16 -38.13 -20.60
N ASP A 221 3.49 -38.22 -20.67
CA ASP A 221 4.39 -37.45 -19.79
C ASP A 221 4.25 -35.95 -20.04
N PHE A 222 4.09 -35.56 -21.32
CA PHE A 222 3.82 -34.19 -21.70
C PHE A 222 2.49 -33.67 -21.13
N LEU A 223 1.42 -34.47 -21.18
CA LEU A 223 0.13 -34.11 -20.59
C LEU A 223 0.21 -34.00 -19.07
N ILE A 224 0.98 -34.88 -18.42
CA ILE A 224 1.23 -34.82 -16.97
C ILE A 224 1.97 -33.52 -16.61
N CYS A 225 3.02 -33.15 -17.34
CA CYS A 225 3.74 -31.93 -17.16
C CYS A 225 2.84 -30.66 -17.27
N ILE A 226 2.01 -30.61 -18.33
CA ILE A 226 1.05 -29.51 -18.54
C ILE A 226 0.06 -29.44 -17.39
N PHE A 227 -0.53 -30.57 -17.00
CA PHE A 227 -1.48 -30.61 -15.89
C PHE A 227 -0.82 -30.21 -14.56
N SER A 228 0.40 -30.69 -14.30
CA SER A 228 1.21 -30.31 -13.15
C SER A 228 1.45 -28.79 -13.12
N GLY A 229 1.81 -28.19 -14.24
CA GLY A 229 2.00 -26.73 -14.33
C GLY A 229 0.73 -25.92 -14.09
N LEU A 230 -0.42 -26.41 -14.59
CA LEU A 230 -1.73 -25.79 -14.27
C LEU A 230 -2.04 -25.87 -12.78
N LEU A 231 -1.79 -27.02 -12.13
CA LEU A 231 -1.94 -27.17 -10.69
C LEU A 231 -0.98 -26.26 -9.92
N GLY A 232 0.27 -26.14 -10.33
CA GLY A 232 1.26 -25.25 -9.70
C GLY A 232 0.81 -23.80 -9.69
N GLY A 233 0.30 -23.30 -10.84
CA GLY A 233 -0.28 -21.96 -10.92
C GLY A 233 -1.52 -21.79 -10.05
N LEU A 234 -2.41 -22.78 -10.02
CA LEU A 234 -3.61 -22.80 -9.18
C LEU A 234 -3.24 -22.76 -7.69
N PHE A 235 -2.30 -23.58 -7.25
CA PHE A 235 -1.84 -23.58 -5.86
C PHE A 235 -1.15 -22.28 -5.46
N CYS A 236 -0.34 -21.68 -6.34
CA CYS A 236 0.20 -20.35 -6.11
C CYS A 236 -0.92 -19.32 -5.84
N TYR A 237 -1.98 -19.32 -6.67
CA TYR A 237 -3.14 -18.46 -6.50
C TYR A 237 -3.85 -18.70 -5.16
N LEU A 238 -4.21 -19.95 -4.86
CA LEU A 238 -4.97 -20.29 -3.65
C LEU A 238 -4.21 -19.93 -2.38
N ILE A 239 -2.94 -20.31 -2.30
CA ILE A 239 -2.11 -20.07 -1.11
C ILE A 239 -1.84 -18.57 -0.94
N ALA A 240 -1.44 -17.86 -2.00
CA ALA A 240 -1.18 -16.43 -1.92
C ALA A 240 -2.45 -15.63 -1.55
N SER A 241 -3.58 -15.92 -2.19
CA SER A 241 -4.86 -15.26 -1.90
C SER A 241 -5.35 -15.51 -0.46
N GLY A 242 -5.14 -16.71 0.09
CA GLY A 242 -5.54 -17.07 1.44
C GLY A 242 -4.62 -16.51 2.53
N LEU A 243 -3.30 -16.46 2.27
CA LEU A 243 -2.31 -16.06 3.28
C LEU A 243 -2.02 -14.56 3.30
N THR A 244 -2.26 -13.83 2.20
CA THR A 244 -2.02 -12.37 2.18
C THR A 244 -2.75 -11.63 3.31
N PRO A 245 -4.07 -11.83 3.59
CA PRO A 245 -4.74 -11.15 4.69
C PRO A 245 -4.13 -11.46 6.07
N ILE A 246 -3.63 -12.67 6.25
CA ILE A 246 -2.96 -13.08 7.50
C ILE A 246 -1.65 -12.30 7.67
N LEU A 247 -0.85 -12.19 6.61
CA LEU A 247 0.40 -11.42 6.62
C LEU A 247 0.15 -9.91 6.82
N GLU A 248 -0.90 -9.37 6.20
CA GLU A 248 -1.33 -7.98 6.41
C GLU A 248 -1.64 -7.72 7.89
N HIS A 249 -2.39 -8.62 8.52
CA HIS A 249 -2.77 -8.48 9.92
C HIS A 249 -1.55 -8.63 10.86
N LEU A 250 -0.79 -9.72 10.74
CA LEU A 250 0.36 -10.01 11.60
C LEU A 250 1.48 -8.99 11.43
N GLY A 251 1.76 -8.62 10.18
CA GLY A 251 2.79 -7.64 9.85
C GLY A 251 2.32 -6.18 9.97
N ASN A 252 1.04 -5.92 10.24
CA ASN A 252 0.44 -4.58 10.16
C ASN A 252 0.86 -3.84 8.89
N TYR A 253 0.72 -4.53 7.73
CA TYR A 253 0.94 -3.94 6.42
C TYR A 253 -0.35 -3.28 5.92
N VAL A 254 -0.18 -2.15 5.24
CA VAL A 254 -1.28 -1.39 4.65
C VAL A 254 -1.21 -1.57 3.13
N THR A 255 -2.01 -2.50 2.62
CA THR A 255 -2.12 -2.78 1.19
C THR A 255 -3.27 -1.99 0.59
N ASP A 256 -3.25 -1.78 -0.74
CA ASP A 256 -4.35 -1.13 -1.44
C ASP A 256 -5.67 -1.89 -1.24
N MET A 257 -5.62 -3.22 -1.17
CA MET A 257 -6.79 -4.06 -0.94
C MET A 257 -7.44 -3.78 0.40
N ARG A 258 -6.64 -3.75 1.49
CA ARG A 258 -7.11 -3.41 2.83
C ARG A 258 -7.67 -1.99 2.90
N LEU A 259 -7.07 -1.04 2.18
CA LEU A 259 -7.57 0.33 2.10
C LEU A 259 -8.93 0.39 1.38
N ILE A 260 -9.10 -0.36 0.27
CA ILE A 260 -10.36 -0.43 -0.46
C ILE A 260 -11.46 -1.06 0.40
N GLU A 261 -11.15 -2.13 1.14
CA GLU A 261 -12.11 -2.82 2.01
C GLU A 261 -12.67 -1.93 3.11
N ILE A 262 -11.84 -1.05 3.70
CA ILE A 262 -12.32 -0.12 4.74
C ILE A 262 -12.95 1.17 4.20
N ALA A 263 -12.65 1.56 2.97
CA ALA A 263 -13.13 2.81 2.34
C ALA A 263 -14.53 2.63 1.73
N THR A 264 -15.45 2.04 2.49
CA THR A 264 -16.85 1.77 2.07
C THR A 264 -17.83 2.22 3.15
N LEU A 265 -19.08 2.47 2.78
CA LEU A 265 -20.15 2.82 3.74
C LEU A 265 -20.52 1.65 4.68
N ASP A 266 -20.05 0.45 4.43
CA ASP A 266 -20.20 -0.68 5.37
C ASP A 266 -19.30 -0.50 6.60
N HIS A 267 -18.27 0.36 6.53
CA HIS A 267 -17.45 0.67 7.68
C HIS A 267 -18.23 1.54 8.68
N PRO A 268 -18.33 1.14 9.97
CA PRO A 268 -19.21 1.81 10.95
C PRO A 268 -18.95 3.31 11.07
N LEU A 269 -17.68 3.76 11.07
CA LEU A 269 -17.33 5.19 11.16
C LEU A 269 -17.80 5.99 9.95
N LEU A 270 -17.69 5.44 8.73
CA LEU A 270 -18.12 6.14 7.52
C LEU A 270 -19.64 6.16 7.40
N ASN A 271 -20.31 5.09 7.82
CA ASN A 271 -21.76 5.06 7.95
C ASN A 271 -22.24 6.12 8.93
N GLU A 272 -21.66 6.19 10.13
CA GLU A 272 -22.01 7.18 11.16
C GLU A 272 -21.74 8.60 10.66
N LEU A 273 -20.59 8.87 10.02
CA LEU A 273 -20.26 10.15 9.41
C LEU A 273 -21.30 10.57 8.36
N SER A 274 -21.70 9.66 7.49
CA SER A 274 -22.65 9.94 6.41
C SER A 274 -24.05 10.33 6.92
N ILE A 275 -24.45 9.80 8.07
CA ILE A 275 -25.76 10.05 8.68
C ILE A 275 -25.71 11.31 9.56
N GLN A 276 -24.72 11.42 10.45
CA GLN A 276 -24.66 12.49 11.45
C GLN A 276 -24.03 13.78 10.94
N ALA A 277 -23.10 13.68 9.98
CA ALA A 277 -22.35 14.80 9.41
C ALA A 277 -22.31 14.71 7.88
N SER A 278 -23.47 14.73 7.26
CA SER A 278 -23.62 14.54 5.80
C SER A 278 -22.87 15.60 4.95
N GLY A 279 -22.75 16.83 5.44
CA GLY A 279 -21.96 17.87 4.82
C GLY A 279 -20.47 17.53 4.78
N THR A 280 -19.94 17.05 5.92
CA THR A 280 -18.55 16.57 6.03
C THR A 280 -18.33 15.33 5.15
N TRP A 281 -19.28 14.39 5.10
CA TRP A 281 -19.18 13.23 4.22
C TRP A 281 -19.11 13.61 2.73
N ASN A 282 -19.98 14.53 2.28
CA ASN A 282 -19.97 15.02 0.89
C ASN A 282 -18.64 15.70 0.54
N HIS A 283 -18.11 16.55 1.44
CA HIS A 283 -16.79 17.14 1.33
C HIS A 283 -15.71 16.07 1.18
N SER A 284 -15.69 15.09 2.06
CA SER A 284 -14.73 13.98 2.05
C SER A 284 -14.76 13.16 0.75
N MET A 285 -15.93 12.95 0.17
CA MET A 285 -16.07 12.27 -1.13
C MET A 285 -15.45 13.08 -2.28
N VAL A 286 -15.73 14.38 -2.34
CA VAL A 286 -15.15 15.26 -3.36
C VAL A 286 -13.63 15.32 -3.23
N MET A 287 -13.12 15.48 -2.01
CA MET A 287 -11.69 15.43 -1.73
C MET A 287 -11.06 14.10 -2.16
N GLY A 288 -11.72 12.98 -1.86
CA GLY A 288 -11.26 11.65 -2.25
C GLY A 288 -11.09 11.52 -3.76
N MET A 289 -12.05 12.01 -4.56
CA MET A 289 -11.95 12.04 -6.02
C MET A 289 -10.81 12.94 -6.51
N MET A 290 -10.69 14.14 -5.95
CA MET A 290 -9.63 15.09 -6.31
C MET A 290 -8.25 14.52 -6.00
N GLY A 291 -8.08 14.03 -4.78
CA GLY A 291 -6.81 13.50 -4.27
C GLY A 291 -6.38 12.23 -5.00
N GLU A 292 -7.29 11.30 -5.28
CA GLU A 292 -7.01 10.08 -6.05
C GLU A 292 -6.46 10.40 -7.44
N MET A 293 -7.12 11.31 -8.18
CA MET A 293 -6.70 11.70 -9.53
C MET A 293 -5.35 12.42 -9.54
N ALA A 294 -5.10 13.30 -8.57
CA ALA A 294 -3.85 14.03 -8.47
C ALA A 294 -2.67 13.11 -8.09
N SER A 295 -2.91 12.15 -7.21
CA SER A 295 -1.89 11.22 -6.70
C SER A 295 -1.26 10.36 -7.79
N ASP A 296 -2.06 9.89 -8.75
CA ASP A 296 -1.57 9.08 -9.89
C ASP A 296 -0.57 9.87 -10.76
N LEU A 297 -0.73 11.19 -10.88
CA LEU A 297 0.14 12.06 -11.70
C LEU A 297 1.51 12.34 -11.09
N VAL A 298 1.62 12.18 -9.77
CA VAL A 298 2.84 12.52 -9.01
C VAL A 298 3.49 11.30 -8.35
N GLY A 299 2.99 10.09 -8.66
CA GLY A 299 3.52 8.83 -8.16
C GLY A 299 3.28 8.61 -6.65
N ALA A 300 2.25 9.24 -6.09
CA ALA A 300 1.71 8.96 -4.76
C ALA A 300 0.68 7.82 -4.81
N ASN A 301 0.32 7.24 -3.67
CA ASN A 301 -0.69 6.18 -3.62
C ASN A 301 -2.12 6.76 -3.66
N PRO A 302 -2.86 6.60 -4.80
CA PRO A 302 -4.18 7.19 -4.97
C PRO A 302 -5.24 6.55 -4.06
N VAL A 303 -5.12 5.25 -3.75
CA VAL A 303 -6.05 4.56 -2.87
C VAL A 303 -5.89 5.05 -1.43
N LEU A 304 -4.65 5.30 -0.99
CA LEU A 304 -4.37 5.84 0.34
C LEU A 304 -4.94 7.25 0.49
N VAL A 305 -4.75 8.12 -0.51
CA VAL A 305 -5.28 9.49 -0.46
C VAL A 305 -6.81 9.49 -0.42
N ARG A 306 -7.48 8.68 -1.25
CA ARG A 306 -8.93 8.55 -1.21
C ARG A 306 -9.42 8.03 0.15
N THR A 307 -8.80 6.98 0.67
CA THR A 307 -9.14 6.42 1.98
C THR A 307 -8.91 7.45 3.08
N GLY A 308 -7.75 8.12 3.08
CA GLY A 308 -7.45 9.21 4.01
C GLY A 308 -8.49 10.33 3.97
N ALA A 309 -8.92 10.73 2.76
CA ALA A 309 -9.95 11.73 2.59
C ALA A 309 -11.30 11.31 3.21
N TYR A 310 -11.68 10.03 3.11
CA TYR A 310 -12.94 9.57 3.72
C TYR A 310 -12.91 9.58 5.24
N PHE A 311 -11.73 9.39 5.86
CA PHE A 311 -11.58 9.29 7.30
C PHE A 311 -11.01 10.53 7.98
N HIS A 312 -10.46 11.53 7.25
CA HIS A 312 -9.71 12.63 7.87
C HIS A 312 -10.50 13.40 8.92
N ASP A 313 -11.78 13.54 8.71
CA ASP A 313 -12.71 14.37 9.49
C ASP A 313 -13.72 13.59 10.35
N ILE A 314 -13.50 12.30 10.62
CA ILE A 314 -14.42 11.48 11.43
C ILE A 314 -14.62 12.04 12.85
N GLY A 315 -13.67 12.80 13.38
CA GLY A 315 -13.79 13.43 14.69
C GLY A 315 -14.88 14.51 14.78
N LYS A 316 -15.33 15.05 13.64
CA LYS A 316 -16.43 16.02 13.58
C LYS A 316 -17.79 15.41 13.99
N ILE A 317 -17.93 14.07 13.95
CA ILE A 317 -19.13 13.37 14.39
C ILE A 317 -19.53 13.77 15.83
N LYS A 318 -18.56 13.96 16.73
CA LYS A 318 -18.86 14.28 18.15
C LYS A 318 -19.45 15.68 18.36
N LYS A 319 -19.22 16.61 17.44
CA LYS A 319 -19.62 18.03 17.58
C LYS A 319 -20.10 18.61 16.25
N THR A 320 -20.94 17.88 15.54
CA THR A 320 -21.32 18.13 14.14
C THR A 320 -21.78 19.58 13.88
N MET A 321 -22.58 20.16 14.76
CA MET A 321 -23.17 21.50 14.61
C MET A 321 -22.16 22.65 14.71
N TYR A 322 -20.92 22.38 15.20
CA TYR A 322 -19.86 23.38 15.22
C TYR A 322 -19.12 23.52 13.89
N PHE A 323 -19.43 22.68 12.89
CA PHE A 323 -18.81 22.72 11.56
C PHE A 323 -19.83 23.22 10.54
N ILE A 324 -19.48 24.33 9.86
CA ILE A 324 -20.39 25.10 9.02
C ILE A 324 -21.04 24.27 7.90
N GLU A 325 -20.32 23.28 7.39
CA GLU A 325 -20.83 22.39 6.33
C GLU A 325 -21.98 21.50 6.77
N ASN A 326 -22.22 21.36 8.08
CA ASN A 326 -23.31 20.58 8.66
C ASN A 326 -24.44 21.44 9.23
N GLN A 327 -24.29 22.78 9.25
CA GLN A 327 -25.33 23.69 9.73
C GLN A 327 -26.42 23.87 8.68
N GLN A 328 -27.69 23.83 9.10
CA GLN A 328 -28.88 23.96 8.20
C GLN A 328 -29.58 25.32 8.36
N GLY A 329 -28.81 26.40 8.47
CA GLY A 329 -29.36 27.76 8.59
C GLY A 329 -29.84 28.16 9.99
N GLU A 330 -29.44 27.41 11.01
CA GLU A 330 -29.67 27.74 12.42
C GLU A 330 -28.57 28.72 12.94
N ASP A 331 -28.83 29.29 14.14
CA ASP A 331 -27.84 30.14 14.83
C ASP A 331 -26.50 29.43 14.96
N ASN A 332 -25.42 30.11 14.56
CA ASN A 332 -24.07 29.53 14.65
C ASN A 332 -23.65 29.38 16.12
N PRO A 333 -23.38 28.15 16.62
CA PRO A 333 -22.98 27.94 18.02
C PRO A 333 -21.74 28.73 18.45
N HIS A 334 -20.86 29.06 17.50
CA HIS A 334 -19.64 29.84 17.74
C HIS A 334 -19.91 31.31 18.11
N ASP A 335 -21.10 31.84 17.83
CA ASP A 335 -21.43 33.24 18.18
C ASP A 335 -21.59 33.44 19.69
N LYS A 336 -21.83 32.38 20.44
CA LYS A 336 -21.96 32.38 21.91
C LYS A 336 -20.65 32.06 22.62
N LEU A 337 -19.55 31.87 21.89
CA LEU A 337 -18.26 31.45 22.43
C LEU A 337 -17.17 32.50 22.19
N THR A 338 -16.16 32.52 23.06
CA THR A 338 -14.93 33.26 22.78
C THR A 338 -14.18 32.70 21.57
N PRO A 339 -13.42 33.51 20.83
CA PRO A 339 -12.63 33.04 19.71
C PRO A 339 -11.68 31.90 20.08
N SER A 340 -11.06 31.94 21.26
CA SER A 340 -10.16 30.88 21.75
C SER A 340 -10.88 29.58 22.03
N MET A 341 -12.10 29.62 22.61
CA MET A 341 -12.92 28.42 22.83
C MET A 341 -13.38 27.83 21.50
N SER A 342 -13.78 28.65 20.55
CA SER A 342 -14.12 28.24 19.19
C SER A 342 -12.96 27.53 18.48
N ALA A 343 -11.75 28.11 18.54
CA ALA A 343 -10.55 27.49 17.99
C ALA A 343 -10.22 26.14 18.66
N LEU A 344 -10.42 26.03 19.98
CA LEU A 344 -10.21 24.77 20.70
C LEU A 344 -11.19 23.67 20.24
N ILE A 345 -12.47 24.01 20.05
CA ILE A 345 -13.48 23.08 19.55
C ILE A 345 -13.12 22.61 18.13
N ILE A 346 -12.77 23.56 17.25
CA ILE A 346 -12.37 23.22 15.88
C ILE A 346 -11.15 22.28 15.89
N LYS A 347 -10.08 22.61 16.66
CA LYS A 347 -8.88 21.75 16.74
C LYS A 347 -9.17 20.36 17.32
N SER A 348 -10.18 20.22 18.17
CA SER A 348 -10.45 18.97 18.88
C SER A 348 -10.82 17.80 17.94
N HIS A 349 -11.37 18.10 16.72
CA HIS A 349 -11.77 17.03 15.81
C HIS A 349 -10.59 16.15 15.36
N VAL A 350 -9.38 16.72 15.23
CA VAL A 350 -8.18 15.94 14.87
C VAL A 350 -7.87 14.91 15.95
N LYS A 351 -7.84 15.33 17.22
CA LYS A 351 -7.60 14.44 18.36
C LYS A 351 -8.70 13.39 18.49
N GLU A 352 -9.95 13.81 18.42
CA GLU A 352 -11.11 12.95 18.52
C GLU A 352 -11.16 11.94 17.35
N GLY A 353 -10.79 12.38 16.14
CA GLY A 353 -10.67 11.52 14.97
C GLY A 353 -9.61 10.44 15.15
N VAL A 354 -8.43 10.80 15.68
CA VAL A 354 -7.36 9.83 15.99
C VAL A 354 -7.82 8.81 17.02
N GLU A 355 -8.48 9.24 18.11
CA GLU A 355 -9.02 8.33 19.14
C GLU A 355 -10.03 7.35 18.55
N MET A 356 -10.94 7.84 17.70
CA MET A 356 -11.92 7.00 17.00
C MET A 356 -11.22 6.02 16.05
N ALA A 357 -10.27 6.48 15.24
CA ALA A 357 -9.52 5.64 14.32
C ALA A 357 -8.75 4.52 15.04
N GLN A 358 -8.14 4.82 16.19
CA GLN A 358 -7.46 3.81 17.02
C GLN A 358 -8.42 2.78 17.61
N LYS A 359 -9.58 3.24 18.12
CA LYS A 359 -10.64 2.36 18.67
C LYS A 359 -11.13 1.35 17.61
N TYR A 360 -11.29 1.79 16.37
CA TYR A 360 -11.71 0.96 15.25
C TYR A 360 -10.55 0.27 14.52
N LYS A 361 -9.33 0.37 15.04
CA LYS A 361 -8.11 -0.29 14.52
C LYS A 361 -7.84 0.03 13.04
N LEU A 362 -8.06 1.29 12.65
CA LEU A 362 -7.70 1.75 11.32
C LEU A 362 -6.18 1.61 11.07
N PRO A 363 -5.74 1.41 9.81
CA PRO A 363 -4.34 1.35 9.47
C PRO A 363 -3.56 2.61 9.90
N SER A 364 -2.31 2.44 10.34
CA SER A 364 -1.48 3.54 10.84
C SER A 364 -1.36 4.70 9.84
N LEU A 365 -1.21 4.39 8.53
CA LEU A 365 -1.12 5.43 7.50
C LEU A 365 -2.38 6.29 7.40
N VAL A 366 -3.57 5.71 7.64
CA VAL A 366 -4.83 6.47 7.68
C VAL A 366 -4.90 7.34 8.94
N ILE A 367 -4.45 6.80 10.08
CA ILE A 367 -4.34 7.57 11.33
C ILE A 367 -3.38 8.76 11.18
N ASP A 368 -2.24 8.55 10.51
CA ASP A 368 -1.27 9.61 10.26
C ASP A 368 -1.88 10.71 9.37
N MET A 369 -2.67 10.36 8.34
CA MET A 369 -3.39 11.34 7.52
C MET A 369 -4.41 12.15 8.34
N ILE A 370 -5.12 11.54 9.31
CA ILE A 370 -6.01 12.26 10.23
C ILE A 370 -5.22 13.26 11.08
N LYS A 371 -4.02 12.93 11.53
CA LYS A 371 -3.18 13.84 12.34
C LYS A 371 -2.62 15.00 11.54
N GLU A 372 -2.26 14.75 10.29
CA GLU A 372 -1.40 15.61 9.47
C GLU A 372 -2.18 16.56 8.56
N HIS A 373 -3.48 16.32 8.31
CA HIS A 373 -4.22 17.03 7.25
C HIS A 373 -4.32 18.54 7.45
N HIS A 374 -4.21 19.06 8.68
CA HIS A 374 -4.13 20.48 8.96
C HIS A 374 -2.72 20.98 9.29
N GLY A 375 -1.75 20.07 9.51
CA GLY A 375 -0.39 20.43 9.88
C GLY A 375 -0.33 21.36 11.10
N THR A 376 0.36 22.48 10.94
CA THR A 376 0.46 23.57 11.94
C THR A 376 -0.26 24.84 11.48
N SER A 377 -1.29 24.70 10.62
CA SER A 377 -2.02 25.81 10.02
C SER A 377 -2.73 26.67 11.07
N LEU A 378 -2.87 27.96 10.79
CA LEU A 378 -3.58 28.92 11.61
C LEU A 378 -5.08 28.89 11.30
N ILE A 379 -5.93 28.89 12.33
CA ILE A 379 -7.38 29.07 12.21
C ILE A 379 -7.66 30.58 12.09
N GLU A 380 -7.41 31.12 10.88
CA GLU A 380 -7.36 32.55 10.59
C GLU A 380 -8.63 33.30 11.02
N TYR A 381 -9.81 32.70 10.82
CA TYR A 381 -11.07 33.35 11.14
C TYR A 381 -11.15 33.73 12.64
N PHE A 382 -10.91 32.78 13.52
CA PHE A 382 -10.98 33.02 14.96
C PHE A 382 -9.80 33.81 15.49
N TYR A 383 -8.62 33.69 14.91
CA TYR A 383 -7.47 34.51 15.23
C TYR A 383 -7.74 35.98 14.90
N ASN A 384 -8.22 36.29 13.69
CA ASN A 384 -8.57 37.65 13.30
C ASN A 384 -9.74 38.20 14.10
N LYS A 385 -10.74 37.40 14.50
CA LYS A 385 -11.81 37.79 15.38
C LYS A 385 -11.24 38.20 16.78
N ALA A 386 -10.32 37.40 17.33
CA ALA A 386 -9.65 37.72 18.60
C ALA A 386 -8.85 39.01 18.53
N LEU A 387 -8.10 39.22 17.43
CA LEU A 387 -7.37 40.48 17.22
C LEU A 387 -8.30 41.71 17.15
N ASN A 388 -9.46 41.54 16.53
CA ASN A 388 -10.44 42.64 16.44
C ASN A 388 -11.13 42.90 17.76
N ASP A 389 -11.44 41.86 18.56
CA ASP A 389 -12.06 41.99 19.89
C ASP A 389 -11.11 42.62 20.90
N GLN A 390 -9.77 42.56 20.68
CA GLN A 390 -8.76 43.08 21.59
C GLN A 390 -8.21 44.46 21.20
N LYS A 391 -8.69 45.10 20.12
CA LYS A 391 -8.21 46.42 19.66
C LYS A 391 -8.20 47.49 20.75
N ASP A 392 -9.00 47.32 21.81
CA ASP A 392 -9.13 48.27 22.95
C ASP A 392 -8.38 47.79 24.21
N ASN A 393 -7.76 46.59 24.21
CA ASN A 393 -7.04 46.01 25.35
C ASN A 393 -5.58 45.72 25.00
N ALA A 394 -4.63 46.09 25.88
CA ALA A 394 -3.18 45.95 25.64
C ALA A 394 -2.62 44.53 25.78
N GLU A 395 -3.45 43.50 25.82
CA GLU A 395 -2.99 42.09 25.87
C GLU A 395 -2.69 41.54 24.48
N GLU A 396 -1.53 40.94 24.30
CA GLU A 396 -1.12 40.31 23.04
C GLU A 396 -1.87 38.98 22.83
N VAL A 397 -2.47 38.81 21.66
CA VAL A 397 -3.15 37.55 21.29
C VAL A 397 -2.12 36.46 20.99
N ASP A 398 -2.06 35.41 21.81
CA ASP A 398 -1.17 34.29 21.58
C ASP A 398 -1.65 33.48 20.34
N GLU A 399 -0.93 33.60 19.22
CA GLU A 399 -1.19 32.92 17.98
C GLU A 399 -1.19 31.37 18.12
N LEU A 400 -0.41 30.82 19.06
CA LEU A 400 -0.32 29.37 19.30
C LEU A 400 -1.66 28.76 19.73
N LEU A 401 -2.51 29.55 20.40
CA LEU A 401 -3.86 29.10 20.77
C LEU A 401 -4.75 28.80 19.53
N TYR A 402 -4.43 29.42 18.39
CA TYR A 402 -5.21 29.34 17.16
C TYR A 402 -4.54 28.46 16.09
N ARG A 403 -3.37 27.87 16.37
CA ARG A 403 -2.70 26.94 15.46
C ARG A 403 -3.05 25.49 15.77
N TYR A 404 -3.13 24.68 14.74
CA TYR A 404 -3.16 23.22 14.89
C TYR A 404 -1.83 22.72 15.45
N PRO A 405 -1.83 21.64 16.26
CA PRO A 405 -0.62 21.17 16.95
C PRO A 405 0.36 20.43 16.04
N GLY A 406 -0.03 20.12 14.83
CA GLY A 406 0.76 19.28 13.92
C GLY A 406 0.62 17.78 14.17
N PRO A 407 1.50 16.97 13.56
CA PRO A 407 2.65 17.36 12.73
C PRO A 407 2.25 17.90 11.34
N LYS A 408 3.19 18.53 10.62
CA LYS A 408 3.06 18.83 9.20
C LYS A 408 2.96 17.52 8.39
N PRO A 409 2.43 17.55 7.16
CA PRO A 409 2.41 16.37 6.28
C PRO A 409 3.79 15.72 6.13
N GLN A 410 3.88 14.42 6.39
CA GLN A 410 5.12 13.63 6.36
C GLN A 410 5.26 12.79 5.07
N SER A 411 4.24 12.77 4.23
CA SER A 411 4.21 12.01 2.97
C SER A 411 3.59 12.84 1.86
N LYS A 412 3.84 12.45 0.59
CA LYS A 412 3.15 13.06 -0.56
C LYS A 412 1.64 12.97 -0.43
N GLU A 413 1.16 11.82 0.04
CA GLU A 413 -0.26 11.54 0.23
C GLU A 413 -0.90 12.50 1.23
N ALA A 414 -0.28 12.72 2.38
CA ALA A 414 -0.76 13.66 3.38
C ALA A 414 -0.71 15.12 2.89
N GLY A 415 0.34 15.48 2.13
CA GLY A 415 0.43 16.80 1.48
C GLY A 415 -0.67 17.03 0.44
N ILE A 416 -0.98 16.03 -0.38
CA ILE A 416 -2.09 16.10 -1.35
C ILE A 416 -3.43 16.20 -0.63
N LEU A 417 -3.62 15.48 0.47
CA LEU A 417 -4.84 15.54 1.27
C LEU A 417 -5.05 16.95 1.86
N MET A 418 -4.01 17.54 2.47
CA MET A 418 -4.06 18.92 2.97
C MET A 418 -4.44 19.93 1.89
N LEU A 419 -3.82 19.81 0.70
CA LEU A 419 -4.14 20.68 -0.43
C LEU A 419 -5.59 20.50 -0.89
N ALA A 420 -6.08 19.25 -0.96
CA ALA A 420 -7.43 18.94 -1.39
C ALA A 420 -8.48 19.50 -0.42
N ASP A 421 -8.23 19.37 0.90
CA ASP A 421 -9.08 19.88 1.97
C ASP A 421 -9.25 21.40 1.87
N CYS A 422 -8.15 22.14 1.93
CA CYS A 422 -8.19 23.60 1.86
C CYS A 422 -8.80 24.13 0.56
N ILE A 423 -8.55 23.45 -0.58
CA ILE A 423 -8.99 23.90 -1.90
C ILE A 423 -10.47 23.59 -2.10
N GLU A 424 -10.94 22.38 -1.74
CA GLU A 424 -12.38 22.03 -1.86
C GLU A 424 -13.22 23.00 -1.04
N ALA A 425 -12.88 23.20 0.24
CA ALA A 425 -13.60 24.11 1.10
C ALA A 425 -13.63 25.56 0.56
N SER A 426 -12.51 26.02 -0.01
CA SER A 426 -12.41 27.36 -0.58
C SER A 426 -13.21 27.49 -1.89
N VAL A 427 -13.19 26.46 -2.76
CA VAL A 427 -13.93 26.48 -4.03
C VAL A 427 -15.44 26.41 -3.78
N ARG A 428 -15.88 25.58 -2.82
CA ARG A 428 -17.29 25.49 -2.44
C ARG A 428 -17.87 26.83 -1.98
N ALA A 429 -17.06 27.68 -1.36
CA ALA A 429 -17.45 29.03 -0.91
C ALA A 429 -17.44 30.08 -2.03
N LEU A 430 -17.05 29.77 -3.26
CA LEU A 430 -17.07 30.73 -4.37
C LEU A 430 -18.50 31.11 -4.75
N PRO A 431 -18.79 32.38 -5.01
CA PRO A 431 -20.10 32.81 -5.53
C PRO A 431 -20.37 32.25 -6.93
N GLU A 432 -19.34 32.13 -7.77
CA GLU A 432 -19.42 31.62 -9.13
C GLU A 432 -18.31 30.59 -9.41
N HIS A 433 -18.70 29.39 -9.81
CA HIS A 433 -17.80 28.28 -10.08
C HIS A 433 -17.35 28.25 -11.56
N THR A 434 -16.91 29.40 -12.09
CA THR A 434 -16.31 29.43 -13.44
C THR A 434 -14.93 28.77 -13.41
N LYS A 435 -14.51 28.20 -14.55
CA LYS A 435 -13.19 27.57 -14.66
C LYS A 435 -12.05 28.53 -14.28
N ASP A 436 -12.17 29.81 -14.66
CA ASP A 436 -11.14 30.81 -14.37
C ASP A 436 -11.09 31.15 -12.88
N ASN A 437 -12.24 31.33 -12.21
CA ASN A 437 -12.31 31.57 -10.77
C ASN A 437 -11.70 30.38 -9.99
N ILE A 438 -12.07 29.14 -10.37
CA ILE A 438 -11.50 27.93 -9.78
C ILE A 438 -9.99 27.88 -9.99
N GLN A 439 -9.49 28.16 -11.20
CA GLN A 439 -8.05 28.12 -11.50
C GLN A 439 -7.25 29.15 -10.69
N VAL A 440 -7.76 30.38 -10.59
CA VAL A 440 -7.14 31.44 -9.81
C VAL A 440 -7.08 31.06 -8.33
N LEU A 441 -8.20 30.56 -7.78
CA LEU A 441 -8.28 30.17 -6.37
C LEU A 441 -7.38 28.97 -6.04
N VAL A 442 -7.35 27.93 -6.87
CA VAL A 442 -6.48 26.75 -6.69
C VAL A 442 -5.03 27.19 -6.62
N LYS A 443 -4.55 28.02 -7.56
CA LYS A 443 -3.17 28.52 -7.55
C LYS A 443 -2.89 29.35 -6.29
N LYS A 444 -3.81 30.24 -5.91
CA LYS A 444 -3.68 31.07 -4.71
C LYS A 444 -3.54 30.21 -3.45
N MET A 445 -4.38 29.18 -3.28
CA MET A 445 -4.36 28.32 -2.11
C MET A 445 -3.09 27.47 -2.03
N ILE A 446 -2.65 26.86 -3.14
CA ILE A 446 -1.39 26.11 -3.17
C ILE A 446 -0.22 27.00 -2.78
N ASN A 447 -0.12 28.20 -3.35
CA ASN A 447 0.95 29.14 -3.02
C ASN A 447 0.91 29.58 -1.54
N LYS A 448 -0.28 29.79 -0.98
CA LYS A 448 -0.47 30.13 0.43
C LYS A 448 0.04 29.03 1.35
N ILE A 449 -0.34 27.76 1.10
CA ILE A 449 0.05 26.61 1.91
C ILE A 449 1.56 26.35 1.78
N PHE A 450 2.10 26.47 0.57
CA PHE A 450 3.53 26.35 0.32
C PHE A 450 4.34 27.45 1.00
N ALA A 451 3.94 28.72 0.86
CA ALA A 451 4.62 29.86 1.50
C ALA A 451 4.54 29.80 3.05
N ALA A 452 3.48 29.19 3.60
CA ALA A 452 3.37 28.93 5.04
C ALA A 452 4.25 27.77 5.52
N GLY A 453 5.04 27.14 4.63
CA GLY A 453 5.95 26.05 4.97
C GLY A 453 5.26 24.75 5.42
N GLN A 454 3.97 24.57 5.11
CA GLN A 454 3.23 23.38 5.55
C GLN A 454 3.66 22.10 4.83
N LEU A 455 4.25 22.24 3.63
CA LEU A 455 4.70 21.12 2.79
C LEU A 455 6.21 20.81 2.93
N ASP A 456 6.93 21.46 3.85
CA ASP A 456 8.39 21.35 3.98
C ASP A 456 8.88 19.95 4.36
N GLU A 457 8.02 19.16 5.01
CA GLU A 457 8.37 17.83 5.53
C GLU A 457 7.85 16.69 4.65
N CYS A 458 7.21 16.99 3.51
CA CYS A 458 6.78 16.00 2.51
C CYS A 458 7.58 16.12 1.21
N ASP A 459 7.75 14.98 0.51
CA ASP A 459 8.57 14.87 -0.72
C ASP A 459 7.84 15.41 -1.99
N LEU A 460 7.00 16.46 -1.87
CA LEU A 460 6.35 17.10 -3.01
C LEU A 460 7.28 18.14 -3.66
N THR A 461 7.54 17.98 -4.96
CA THR A 461 8.30 18.95 -5.74
C THR A 461 7.41 20.06 -6.29
N LEU A 462 8.02 21.19 -6.71
CA LEU A 462 7.28 22.25 -7.41
C LEU A 462 6.57 21.76 -8.68
N ASN A 463 7.17 20.81 -9.40
CA ASN A 463 6.55 20.17 -10.56
C ASN A 463 5.34 19.31 -10.15
N ASP A 464 5.42 18.62 -9.00
CA ASP A 464 4.27 17.87 -8.46
C ASP A 464 3.12 18.84 -8.12
N LEU A 465 3.40 19.96 -7.46
CA LEU A 465 2.39 20.97 -7.14
C LEU A 465 1.71 21.54 -8.40
N TYR A 466 2.46 21.75 -9.47
CA TYR A 466 1.90 22.19 -10.75
C TYR A 466 0.94 21.14 -11.34
N LYS A 467 1.31 19.85 -11.33
CA LYS A 467 0.46 18.75 -11.79
C LYS A 467 -0.80 18.60 -10.95
N ILE A 468 -0.66 18.69 -9.61
CA ILE A 468 -1.77 18.65 -8.66
C ILE A 468 -2.75 19.78 -8.93
N ALA A 469 -2.25 21.01 -9.12
CA ALA A 469 -3.09 22.17 -9.45
C ALA A 469 -3.93 21.93 -10.70
N GLY A 470 -3.32 21.44 -11.80
CA GLY A 470 -4.01 21.12 -13.04
C GLY A 470 -5.09 20.05 -12.87
N SER A 471 -4.78 19.00 -12.08
CA SER A 471 -5.72 17.93 -11.76
C SER A 471 -6.92 18.45 -10.96
N PHE A 472 -6.67 19.24 -9.92
CA PHE A 472 -7.71 19.81 -9.07
C PHE A 472 -8.65 20.74 -9.86
N VAL A 473 -8.10 21.62 -10.69
CA VAL A 473 -8.91 22.49 -11.57
C VAL A 473 -9.81 21.67 -12.48
N LYS A 474 -9.26 20.62 -13.12
CA LYS A 474 -10.03 19.74 -14.00
C LYS A 474 -11.18 19.04 -13.26
N THR A 475 -10.90 18.48 -12.10
CA THR A 475 -11.86 17.73 -11.29
C THR A 475 -12.97 18.66 -10.76
N LEU A 476 -12.59 19.79 -10.15
CA LEU A 476 -13.54 20.75 -9.58
C LEU A 476 -14.42 21.40 -10.65
N THR A 477 -13.85 21.75 -11.81
CA THR A 477 -14.65 22.26 -12.94
C THR A 477 -15.68 21.22 -13.39
N GLY A 478 -15.33 19.91 -13.38
CA GLY A 478 -16.29 18.84 -13.71
C GLY A 478 -17.40 18.67 -12.67
N ILE A 479 -17.05 18.77 -11.36
CA ILE A 479 -18.00 18.60 -10.25
C ILE A 479 -18.99 19.79 -10.17
N TYR A 480 -18.47 21.02 -10.25
CA TYR A 480 -19.26 22.24 -10.14
C TYR A 480 -19.77 22.78 -11.48
N HIS A 481 -19.71 21.96 -12.55
CA HIS A 481 -20.25 22.39 -13.86
C HIS A 481 -21.72 22.72 -13.72
N GLN A 482 -22.11 23.99 -14.02
CA GLN A 482 -23.48 24.40 -14.00
C GLN A 482 -24.28 23.58 -15.04
N ARG A 483 -25.27 22.82 -14.57
CA ARG A 483 -26.27 22.26 -15.48
C ARG A 483 -26.91 23.41 -16.20
N ILE A 484 -26.87 23.43 -17.54
CA ILE A 484 -27.66 24.34 -18.35
C ILE A 484 -29.11 24.14 -17.89
N ALA A 485 -29.72 25.19 -17.36
CA ALA A 485 -31.14 25.18 -17.03
C ALA A 485 -31.88 24.78 -18.31
N TYR A 486 -32.52 23.60 -18.28
CA TYR A 486 -33.46 23.29 -19.35
C TYR A 486 -34.52 24.38 -19.32
N VAL A 487 -34.63 25.14 -20.40
CA VAL A 487 -35.73 26.08 -20.62
C VAL A 487 -36.97 25.21 -20.62
N ASP A 488 -37.74 25.21 -19.51
CA ASP A 488 -39.06 24.64 -19.48
C ASP A 488 -39.86 25.45 -20.52
N ASN A 489 -40.19 24.84 -21.64
CA ASN A 489 -41.23 25.31 -22.52
C ASN A 489 -42.56 25.21 -21.77
N LYS A 490 -42.79 26.15 -20.86
CA LYS A 490 -44.13 26.42 -20.34
C LYS A 490 -44.93 26.98 -21.49
N GLU A 491 -45.65 26.12 -22.16
CA GLU A 491 -46.95 26.31 -22.84
C GLU A 491 -47.24 25.09 -23.73
N ALA A 492 -47.34 23.91 -23.09
CA ALA A 492 -48.16 22.85 -23.64
C ALA A 492 -49.40 22.76 -22.76
N ASN A 493 -50.48 23.30 -23.23
CA ASN A 493 -51.84 23.33 -22.67
C ASN A 493 -52.23 22.03 -21.96
N VAL A 494 -52.31 22.07 -20.62
CA VAL A 494 -52.88 21.00 -19.78
C VAL A 494 -54.42 20.89 -19.90
N ASN A 495 -55.05 21.64 -20.82
CA ASN A 495 -56.51 21.68 -20.96
C ASN A 495 -57.13 20.69 -21.95
N THR A 496 -56.38 19.67 -22.43
CA THR A 496 -56.93 18.77 -23.48
C THR A 496 -57.03 17.30 -23.06
N ILE A 497 -56.79 16.93 -21.78
CA ILE A 497 -56.83 15.52 -21.36
C ILE A 497 -57.96 15.22 -20.34
N LEU A 498 -58.82 16.18 -20.05
CA LEU A 498 -60.03 15.92 -19.23
C LEU A 498 -61.31 16.43 -19.98
N LYS A 499 -61.62 15.83 -21.11
CA LYS A 499 -62.94 15.73 -21.69
C LYS A 499 -63.18 14.34 -22.23
#